data_d22b7bc3ea8afed298a3e0545b8a3cf7
#
_entry.id   d22b7bc3ea8afed298a3e0545b8a3cf7
#
_cell.length_a   1.000
_cell.length_b   1.000
_cell.length_c   1.000
_cell.angle_alpha   90.00
_cell.angle_beta   90.00
_cell.angle_gamma   90.00
#
_symmetry.space_group_name_H-M   'P 1'
#
loop_
_entity.id
_entity.type
_entity.pdbx_description
1 polymer ?
#
loop_
_entity_poly.entity_id
_entity_poly.type
_entity_poly.pdbx_seq_one_letter_code
_entity_poly.pdbx_strand_id
1 'polypeptide(L)'
;MGGTIKMKLTVRIATLGDIVILKTFLETAQLNTKGINEMIDSFLIMEDEDGQLKATIGMEQFGASGLLRSLVVTESTSENDLLSLFEEMFLLAKNKEIKDLYLATNKLGAMKFVEVLGFEPVDKDQIPMAFLSSEHVKHILTVDNSVFLKHSILY
;
A
#
# COMPACT_ATOMS: atom_id res chain seq x y z
N MET A 1 19.34 32.32 -3.53
CA MET A 1 18.88 31.62 -3.98
C MET A 1 18.60 30.52 -3.37
N GLY A 2 18.54 29.90 -3.28
CA GLY A 2 18.45 28.80 -2.47
C GLY A 2 17.25 27.94 -2.62
N GLY A 3 16.70 27.81 -3.70
CA GLY A 3 15.62 26.86 -3.91
C GLY A 3 16.14 25.45 -3.83
N THR A 4 15.50 24.58 -3.03
CA THR A 4 15.82 23.16 -3.05
C THR A 4 15.30 22.57 -4.37
N ILE A 5 16.18 21.96 -5.12
CA ILE A 5 15.75 21.25 -6.34
C ILE A 5 15.12 19.94 -5.89
N LYS A 6 13.81 19.85 -6.07
CA LYS A 6 13.09 18.65 -5.72
C LYS A 6 13.20 17.66 -6.89
N MET A 7 13.66 16.46 -6.61
CA MET A 7 13.72 15.41 -7.62
C MET A 7 12.32 14.93 -7.98
N LYS A 8 12.08 14.71 -9.25
CA LYS A 8 10.82 14.18 -9.73
C LYS A 8 10.71 12.72 -9.32
N LEU A 9 9.56 12.36 -8.78
CA LEU A 9 9.25 10.97 -8.42
C LEU A 9 8.29 10.39 -9.46
N THR A 10 8.53 9.13 -9.83
CA THR A 10 7.65 8.40 -10.76
C THR A 10 7.18 7.12 -10.11
N VAL A 11 5.93 6.74 -10.43
CA VAL A 11 5.32 5.51 -9.92
C VAL A 11 5.27 4.49 -11.03
N ARG A 12 5.62 3.25 -10.71
CA ARG A 12 5.50 2.14 -11.66
C ARG A 12 5.20 0.84 -10.92
N ILE A 13 4.70 -0.15 -11.67
CA ILE A 13 4.48 -1.48 -11.13
C ILE A 13 5.83 -2.17 -10.96
N ALA A 14 6.02 -2.84 -9.83
CA ALA A 14 7.23 -3.60 -9.56
C ALA A 14 7.32 -4.82 -10.48
N THR A 15 8.54 -5.23 -10.80
CA THR A 15 8.82 -6.39 -11.63
C THR A 15 9.67 -7.39 -10.85
N LEU A 16 9.89 -8.57 -11.43
CA LEU A 16 10.73 -9.59 -10.80
C LEU A 16 12.13 -9.06 -10.47
N GLY A 17 12.66 -8.16 -11.31
CA GLY A 17 13.97 -7.56 -11.07
C GLY A 17 14.02 -6.63 -9.87
N ASP A 18 12.88 -6.23 -9.33
CA ASP A 18 12.79 -5.30 -8.20
C ASP A 18 12.72 -6.01 -6.86
N ILE A 19 12.56 -7.34 -6.84
CA ILE A 19 12.28 -8.08 -5.59
C ILE A 19 13.32 -7.82 -4.51
N VAL A 20 14.60 -7.91 -4.84
CA VAL A 20 15.68 -7.77 -3.85
C VAL A 20 15.67 -6.35 -3.26
N ILE A 21 15.58 -5.35 -4.11
CA ILE A 21 15.59 -3.94 -3.69
C ILE A 21 14.34 -3.63 -2.86
N LEU A 22 13.18 -4.13 -3.29
CA LEU A 22 11.93 -3.92 -2.59
C LEU A 22 11.97 -4.57 -1.20
N LYS A 23 12.44 -5.81 -1.10
CA LYS A 23 12.55 -6.50 0.19
C LYS A 23 13.47 -5.74 1.14
N THR A 24 14.62 -5.29 0.65
CA THR A 24 15.56 -4.52 1.45
C THR A 24 14.92 -3.23 1.96
N PHE A 25 14.20 -2.54 1.10
CA PHE A 25 13.51 -1.30 1.46
C PHE A 25 12.48 -1.53 2.56
N LEU A 26 11.68 -2.60 2.43
CA LEU A 26 10.66 -2.94 3.43
C LEU A 26 11.28 -3.42 4.74
N GLU A 27 12.34 -4.22 4.68
CA GLU A 27 13.03 -4.69 5.88
C GLU A 27 13.67 -3.54 6.66
N THR A 28 14.18 -2.53 5.95
CA THR A 28 14.71 -1.32 6.59
C THR A 28 13.62 -0.60 7.39
N ALA A 29 12.37 -0.68 6.94
CA ALA A 29 11.22 -0.13 7.63
C ALA A 29 10.63 -1.12 8.66
N GLN A 30 11.30 -2.25 8.89
CA GLN A 30 10.88 -3.28 9.85
C GLN A 30 9.55 -3.95 9.48
N LEU A 31 9.28 -4.06 8.18
CA LEU A 31 8.08 -4.73 7.69
C LEU A 31 8.39 -6.15 7.19
N ASN A 32 7.38 -7.01 7.31
CA ASN A 32 7.46 -8.39 6.84
C ASN A 32 7.43 -8.42 5.31
N THR A 33 8.31 -9.22 4.71
CA THR A 33 8.40 -9.35 3.25
C THR A 33 7.86 -10.68 2.74
N LYS A 34 7.19 -11.44 3.60
CA LYS A 34 6.68 -12.76 3.25
C LYS A 34 5.62 -12.65 2.14
N GLY A 35 5.74 -13.50 1.12
CA GLY A 35 4.78 -13.54 0.01
C GLY A 35 5.01 -12.51 -1.09
N ILE A 36 6.01 -11.65 -0.97
CA ILE A 36 6.26 -10.61 -1.96
C ILE A 36 6.56 -11.18 -3.35
N ASN A 37 7.32 -12.28 -3.40
CA ASN A 37 7.68 -12.89 -4.68
C ASN A 37 6.43 -13.27 -5.50
N GLU A 38 5.41 -13.82 -4.85
CA GLU A 38 4.20 -14.31 -5.49
C GLU A 38 3.25 -13.18 -5.91
N MET A 39 3.37 -12.02 -5.27
CA MET A 39 2.47 -10.89 -5.56
C MET A 39 3.21 -9.63 -6.02
N ILE A 40 4.40 -9.82 -6.61
CA ILE A 40 5.23 -8.67 -7.00
C ILE A 40 4.52 -7.74 -8.00
N ASP A 41 3.67 -8.27 -8.86
CA ASP A 41 2.91 -7.47 -9.82
C ASP A 41 1.76 -6.68 -9.19
N SER A 42 1.53 -6.84 -7.90
CA SER A 42 0.57 -6.05 -7.12
C SER A 42 1.27 -5.02 -6.24
N PHE A 43 2.55 -4.77 -6.47
CA PHE A 43 3.31 -3.73 -5.78
C PHE A 43 3.60 -2.57 -6.70
N LEU A 44 3.46 -1.36 -6.15
CA LEU A 44 3.86 -0.13 -6.82
C LEU A 44 5.12 0.41 -6.13
N ILE A 45 6.02 0.92 -6.95
CA ILE A 45 7.27 1.53 -6.51
C ILE A 45 7.27 2.97 -6.98
N MET A 46 7.60 3.87 -6.06
CA MET A 46 7.85 5.26 -6.40
C MET A 46 9.35 5.49 -6.28
N GLU A 47 9.97 5.93 -7.36
CA GLU A 47 11.42 6.11 -7.40
C GLU A 47 11.79 7.48 -7.94
N ASP A 48 12.98 7.95 -7.58
CA ASP A 48 13.48 9.23 -8.06
C ASP A 48 14.21 9.06 -9.41
N GLU A 49 14.76 10.13 -9.91
CA GLU A 49 15.45 10.14 -11.21
C GLU A 49 16.69 9.26 -11.25
N ASP A 50 17.27 8.97 -10.09
CA ASP A 50 18.43 8.06 -9.96
C ASP A 50 18.02 6.61 -9.72
N GLY A 51 16.72 6.31 -9.72
CA GLY A 51 16.22 4.97 -9.51
C GLY A 51 16.17 4.53 -8.06
N GLN A 52 16.33 5.45 -7.11
CA GLN A 52 16.24 5.11 -5.69
C GLN A 52 14.79 5.06 -5.25
N LEU A 53 14.44 4.02 -4.49
CA LEU A 53 13.11 3.86 -3.94
C LEU A 53 12.81 4.92 -2.89
N LYS A 54 11.69 5.60 -3.04
CA LYS A 54 11.23 6.64 -2.11
C LYS A 54 9.93 6.25 -1.42
N ALA A 55 9.11 5.43 -2.05
CA ALA A 55 7.87 4.95 -1.46
C ALA A 55 7.43 3.67 -2.14
N THR A 56 6.60 2.91 -1.46
CA THR A 56 6.00 1.71 -2.03
C THR A 56 4.65 1.44 -1.37
N ILE A 57 3.80 0.71 -2.07
CA ILE A 57 2.56 0.18 -1.54
C ILE A 57 2.27 -1.12 -2.28
N GLY A 58 1.76 -2.11 -1.56
CA GLY A 58 1.41 -3.39 -2.15
C GLY A 58 -0.04 -3.74 -1.90
N MET A 59 -0.53 -4.75 -2.61
CA MET A 59 -1.88 -5.25 -2.45
C MET A 59 -1.85 -6.77 -2.44
N GLU A 60 -2.52 -7.36 -1.48
CA GLU A 60 -2.77 -8.80 -1.44
C GLU A 60 -4.17 -9.03 -1.96
N GLN A 61 -4.31 -9.88 -2.98
CA GLN A 61 -5.59 -10.09 -3.66
C GLN A 61 -6.30 -11.33 -3.14
N PHE A 62 -7.59 -11.18 -2.85
CA PHE A 62 -8.47 -12.25 -2.41
C PHE A 62 -9.75 -12.19 -3.28
N GLY A 63 -9.69 -12.80 -4.47
CA GLY A 63 -10.81 -12.70 -5.41
C GLY A 63 -11.06 -11.25 -5.82
N ALA A 64 -12.26 -10.74 -5.57
CA ALA A 64 -12.63 -9.36 -5.89
C ALA A 64 -12.28 -8.36 -4.78
N SER A 65 -11.64 -8.82 -3.71
CA SER A 65 -11.21 -7.97 -2.60
C SER A 65 -9.69 -7.86 -2.57
N GLY A 66 -9.19 -6.66 -2.26
CA GLY A 66 -7.76 -6.43 -2.11
C GLY A 66 -7.46 -5.84 -0.73
N LEU A 67 -6.35 -6.24 -0.16
CA LEU A 67 -5.87 -5.68 1.10
C LEU A 67 -4.55 -4.95 0.83
N LEU A 68 -4.56 -3.64 1.06
CA LEU A 68 -3.35 -2.84 0.92
C LEU A 68 -2.38 -3.17 2.04
N ARG A 69 -1.11 -3.22 1.71
CA ARG A 69 -0.05 -3.56 2.66
C ARG A 69 1.26 -2.90 2.26
N SER A 70 2.22 -2.97 3.18
CA SER A 70 3.60 -2.57 2.88
C SER A 70 3.71 -1.13 2.37
N LEU A 71 2.90 -0.24 2.93
CA LEU A 71 3.00 1.17 2.62
C LEU A 71 4.17 1.76 3.40
N VAL A 72 5.17 2.20 2.66
CA VAL A 72 6.34 2.88 3.24
C VAL A 72 6.59 4.14 2.42
N VAL A 73 6.79 5.25 3.11
CA VAL A 73 7.16 6.52 2.50
C VAL A 73 8.37 7.09 3.23
N THR A 74 9.28 7.67 2.46
CA THR A 74 10.44 8.35 3.03
C THR A 74 10.09 9.82 3.30
N GLU A 75 10.93 10.49 4.08
CA GLU A 75 10.73 11.90 4.42
C GLU A 75 10.70 12.82 3.20
N SER A 76 11.32 12.39 2.10
CA SER A 76 11.32 13.18 0.86
C SER A 76 10.01 13.07 0.08
N THR A 77 9.08 12.22 0.52
CA THR A 77 7.79 12.00 -0.14
C THR A 77 6.80 13.05 0.34
N SER A 78 6.23 13.82 -0.59
CA SER A 78 5.23 14.83 -0.27
C SER A 78 3.84 14.20 -0.17
N GLU A 79 2.88 14.97 0.35
CA GLU A 79 1.48 14.54 0.38
C GLU A 79 0.95 14.31 -1.03
N ASN A 80 1.33 15.15 -1.99
CA ASN A 80 0.94 14.97 -3.39
C ASN A 80 1.52 13.69 -3.99
N ASP A 81 2.75 13.35 -3.62
CA ASP A 81 3.36 12.08 -4.05
C ASP A 81 2.59 10.90 -3.49
N LEU A 82 2.19 10.97 -2.23
CA LEU A 82 1.41 9.92 -1.59
C LEU A 82 0.04 9.77 -2.26
N LEU A 83 -0.61 10.88 -2.60
CA LEU A 83 -1.86 10.85 -3.36
C LEU A 83 -1.68 10.16 -4.71
N SER A 84 -0.60 10.48 -5.42
CA SER A 84 -0.30 9.85 -6.71
C SER A 84 -0.11 8.34 -6.55
N LEU A 85 0.55 7.92 -5.49
CA LEU A 85 0.76 6.51 -5.22
C LEU A 85 -0.57 5.78 -5.02
N PHE A 86 -1.49 6.36 -4.25
CA PHE A 86 -2.82 5.79 -4.04
C PHE A 86 -3.66 5.78 -5.32
N GLU A 87 -3.60 6.86 -6.11
CA GLU A 87 -4.33 6.92 -7.38
C GLU A 87 -3.88 5.80 -8.32
N GLU A 88 -2.58 5.56 -8.41
CA GLU A 88 -2.05 4.48 -9.23
C GLU A 88 -2.46 3.11 -8.67
N MET A 89 -2.54 2.98 -7.35
CA MET A 89 -3.01 1.72 -6.74
C MET A 89 -4.49 1.49 -7.06
N PHE A 90 -5.32 2.53 -7.07
CA PHE A 90 -6.72 2.39 -7.47
C PHE A 90 -6.84 1.91 -8.92
N LEU A 91 -6.01 2.43 -9.82
CA LEU A 91 -5.98 1.99 -11.21
C LEU A 91 -5.53 0.53 -11.33
N LEU A 92 -4.49 0.18 -10.60
CA LEU A 92 -3.99 -1.21 -10.60
C LEU A 92 -5.06 -2.17 -10.09
N ALA A 93 -5.72 -1.81 -9.00
CA ALA A 93 -6.79 -2.61 -8.42
C ALA A 93 -7.94 -2.79 -9.41
N LYS A 94 -8.33 -1.71 -10.10
CA LYS A 94 -9.38 -1.76 -11.11
C LYS A 94 -8.99 -2.69 -12.27
N ASN A 95 -7.73 -2.62 -12.71
CA ASN A 95 -7.22 -3.50 -13.77
C ASN A 95 -7.22 -4.97 -13.35
N LYS A 96 -7.09 -5.24 -12.06
CA LYS A 96 -7.14 -6.60 -11.51
C LYS A 96 -8.56 -7.02 -11.10
N GLU A 97 -9.54 -6.22 -11.47
CA GLU A 97 -10.96 -6.49 -11.20
C GLU A 97 -11.30 -6.53 -9.71
N ILE A 98 -10.57 -5.78 -8.92
CA ILE A 98 -10.86 -5.61 -7.50
C ILE A 98 -12.04 -4.66 -7.35
N LYS A 99 -13.03 -5.05 -6.56
CA LYS A 99 -14.21 -4.23 -6.27
C LYS A 99 -14.07 -3.47 -4.96
N ASP A 100 -13.47 -4.10 -3.96
CA ASP A 100 -13.31 -3.52 -2.64
C ASP A 100 -11.87 -3.57 -2.20
N LEU A 101 -11.35 -2.41 -1.79
CA LEU A 101 -10.02 -2.31 -1.21
C LEU A 101 -10.14 -2.12 0.29
N TYR A 102 -9.30 -2.83 1.03
CA TYR A 102 -9.22 -2.73 2.48
C TYR A 102 -7.83 -2.30 2.88
N LEU A 103 -7.73 -1.63 4.00
CA LEU A 103 -6.46 -1.40 4.66
C LEU A 103 -6.69 -1.40 6.17
N ALA A 104 -5.63 -1.60 6.93
CA ALA A 104 -5.70 -1.57 8.37
C ALA A 104 -4.63 -0.64 8.91
N THR A 105 -4.97 0.14 9.92
CA THR A 105 -4.03 1.04 10.58
C THR A 105 -4.46 1.26 12.03
N ASN A 106 -3.49 1.56 12.88
CA ASN A 106 -3.76 2.00 14.24
C ASN A 106 -3.35 3.46 14.46
N LYS A 107 -3.03 4.17 13.37
CA LYS A 107 -2.57 5.56 13.43
C LYS A 107 -3.68 6.52 13.02
N LEU A 108 -4.05 7.43 13.90
CA LEU A 108 -5.13 8.38 13.65
C LEU A 108 -4.88 9.26 12.42
N GLY A 109 -3.64 9.71 12.24
CA GLY A 109 -3.29 10.53 11.07
C GLY A 109 -3.47 9.79 9.76
N ALA A 110 -3.10 8.50 9.73
CA ALA A 110 -3.30 7.67 8.55
C ALA A 110 -4.78 7.45 8.27
N MET A 111 -5.59 7.22 9.31
CA MET A 111 -7.04 7.08 9.16
C MET A 111 -7.67 8.31 8.52
N LYS A 112 -7.29 9.49 8.98
CA LYS A 112 -7.81 10.75 8.44
C LYS A 112 -7.45 10.93 6.97
N PHE A 113 -6.21 10.58 6.61
CA PHE A 113 -5.76 10.68 5.23
C PHE A 113 -6.56 9.76 4.31
N VAL A 114 -6.71 8.49 4.68
CA VAL A 114 -7.42 7.53 3.83
C VAL A 114 -8.93 7.78 3.80
N GLU A 115 -9.50 8.35 4.85
CA GLU A 115 -10.90 8.75 4.83
C GLU A 115 -11.16 9.82 3.79
N VAL A 116 -10.23 10.75 3.60
CA VAL A 116 -10.32 11.75 2.52
C VAL A 116 -10.31 11.07 1.14
N LEU A 117 -9.62 9.93 1.02
CA LEU A 117 -9.57 9.16 -0.22
C LEU A 117 -10.81 8.28 -0.44
N GLY A 118 -11.74 8.26 0.51
CA GLY A 118 -12.98 7.51 0.37
C GLY A 118 -13.02 6.19 1.13
N PHE A 119 -12.05 5.93 1.99
CA PHE A 119 -12.09 4.75 2.87
C PHE A 119 -12.98 5.02 4.06
N GLU A 120 -13.75 4.02 4.47
CA GLU A 120 -14.62 4.10 5.63
C GLU A 120 -14.31 2.96 6.60
N PRO A 121 -14.32 3.21 7.91
CA PRO A 121 -14.10 2.14 8.90
C PRO A 121 -15.13 1.03 8.77
N VAL A 122 -14.68 -0.20 8.95
CA VAL A 122 -15.58 -1.38 9.00
C VAL A 122 -15.22 -2.21 10.22
N ASP A 123 -16.21 -2.94 10.72
CA ASP A 123 -15.98 -3.83 11.85
C ASP A 123 -15.14 -5.04 11.44
N LYS A 124 -14.38 -5.59 12.37
CA LYS A 124 -13.51 -6.74 12.10
C LYS A 124 -14.29 -7.98 11.65
N ASP A 125 -15.55 -8.10 12.03
CA ASP A 125 -16.40 -9.21 11.61
C ASP A 125 -16.98 -9.01 10.21
N GLN A 126 -16.75 -7.86 9.59
CA GLN A 126 -17.23 -7.54 8.24
C GLN A 126 -16.14 -7.66 7.16
N ILE A 127 -14.92 -8.04 7.54
CA ILE A 127 -13.87 -8.27 6.55
C ILE A 127 -14.10 -9.63 5.87
N PRO A 128 -13.65 -9.80 4.61
CA PRO A 128 -13.83 -11.09 3.91
C PRO A 128 -13.18 -12.24 4.67
N MET A 129 -13.87 -13.37 4.74
CA MET A 129 -13.35 -14.55 5.44
C MET A 129 -12.02 -15.03 4.85
N ALA A 130 -11.83 -14.86 3.55
CA ALA A 130 -10.59 -15.24 2.89
C ALA A 130 -9.36 -14.52 3.49
N PHE A 131 -9.55 -13.35 4.09
CA PHE A 131 -8.46 -12.60 4.73
C PHE A 131 -7.85 -13.39 5.88
N LEU A 132 -8.63 -14.24 6.55
CA LEU A 132 -8.16 -14.99 7.71
C LEU A 132 -7.08 -16.02 7.36
N SER A 133 -6.89 -16.35 6.09
CA SER A 133 -5.82 -17.23 5.65
C SER A 133 -4.48 -16.48 5.45
N SER A 134 -4.49 -15.16 5.48
CA SER A 134 -3.32 -14.33 5.25
C SER A 134 -2.50 -14.19 6.53
N GLU A 135 -1.18 -14.43 6.44
CA GLU A 135 -0.26 -14.20 7.55
C GLU A 135 -0.24 -12.73 7.93
N HIS A 136 -0.36 -11.84 6.94
CA HIS A 136 -0.40 -10.40 7.18
C HIS A 136 -1.64 -10.03 8.01
N VAL A 137 -2.80 -10.55 7.65
CA VAL A 137 -4.05 -10.29 8.41
C VAL A 137 -3.96 -10.84 9.82
N LYS A 138 -3.43 -12.06 9.97
CA LYS A 138 -3.24 -12.65 11.31
C LYS A 138 -2.38 -11.76 12.18
N HIS A 139 -1.33 -11.19 11.61
CA HIS A 139 -0.47 -10.25 12.33
C HIS A 139 -1.24 -8.98 12.72
N ILE A 140 -2.00 -8.39 11.79
CA ILE A 140 -2.81 -7.19 12.05
C ILE A 140 -3.77 -7.43 13.22
N LEU A 141 -4.40 -8.59 13.26
CA LEU A 141 -5.39 -8.91 14.30
C LEU A 141 -4.76 -9.00 15.69
N THR A 142 -3.43 -9.14 15.78
CA THR A 142 -2.73 -9.14 17.07
C THR A 142 -2.29 -7.74 17.51
N VAL A 143 -2.39 -6.74 16.62
CA VAL A 143 -1.97 -5.37 16.93
C VAL A 143 -3.14 -4.63 17.57
N ASP A 144 -2.90 -4.06 18.75
CA ASP A 144 -3.92 -3.33 19.48
C ASP A 144 -4.42 -2.10 18.71
N ASN A 145 -5.73 -1.88 18.77
CA ASN A 145 -6.38 -0.71 18.20
C ASN A 145 -6.29 -0.61 16.68
N SER A 146 -6.02 -1.72 15.99
CA SER A 146 -6.05 -1.74 14.53
C SER A 146 -7.48 -1.60 14.04
N VAL A 147 -7.67 -0.70 13.08
CA VAL A 147 -8.96 -0.42 12.45
C VAL A 147 -8.86 -0.81 10.98
N PHE A 148 -9.83 -1.58 10.50
CA PHE A 148 -9.95 -1.88 9.07
C PHE A 148 -10.83 -0.82 8.42
N LEU A 149 -10.41 -0.37 7.24
CA LEU A 149 -11.18 0.57 6.44
C LEU A 149 -11.37 -0.02 5.05
N LYS A 150 -12.46 0.35 4.41
CA LYS A 150 -12.86 -0.19 3.11
C LYS A 150 -13.18 0.93 2.14
N HIS A 151 -12.75 0.77 0.90
CA HIS A 151 -13.09 1.66 -0.20
C HIS A 151 -13.63 0.82 -1.36
N SER A 152 -14.84 1.15 -1.83
CA SER A 152 -15.43 0.47 -2.97
C SER A 152 -15.02 1.17 -4.27
N ILE A 153 -14.45 0.42 -5.20
CA ILE A 153 -13.99 0.96 -6.47
C ILE A 153 -15.16 1.04 -7.43
N LEU A 154 -15.33 2.21 -8.03
CA LEU A 154 -16.38 2.44 -9.03
C LEU A 154 -15.90 2.03 -10.42
N TYR A 155 -16.77 1.34 -11.14
CA TYR A 155 -16.52 0.89 -12.50
C TYR A 155 -17.40 1.63 -13.50
#